data_d77effb40a0bf36acf92849ee7b487bc
#
_entry.id   d77effb40a0bf36acf92849ee7b487bc
#
_cell.length_a   1.000
_cell.length_b   1.000
_cell.length_c   1.000
_cell.angle_alpha   90.00
_cell.angle_beta   90.00
_cell.angle_gamma   90.00
#
_symmetry.space_group_name_H-M   'P 1'
#
loop_
_entity.id
_entity.type
_entity.pdbx_description
1 polymer ?
#
loop_
_entity_poly.entity_id
_entity_poly.type
_entity_poly.pdbx_seq_one_letter_code
_entity_poly.pdbx_strand_id
1 'polypeptide(L)'
;MNSPRTAQEFIHWLEVGAGARWLRWAALAAVTVALSLRVAWTQFHGPTSEITLLQADTGRQVMRGEGFTTLVNFPQTAAVLEARRVKFDPGQAYPELHHAPLYPLTIAGALWLLPEGSREKWMSAAPVPPDGFGGDYILLGLNLVLLWTAALLTYRLGRRLFEPRVGALAAGALLLSVASWQATVAVNGTPLLMVLILAAFLVWQRLEELAGAELAGGRLAAWNAVLGGLVGLLFLAEYSAGTLVVVAFGYSALRFRGRERWLALAGVATAFALVTGPWIARNVALTGHPVALAGHNLALKAGDPTAEPTTMRTTLSATAPPVDLRKLANKTLTSLQEDLKSRMWAGGAMWLTAFFVAGWLYPFRAGPANRLRWVFTAALGVLLLAQAALNSGETERHAAVWLAPIVMVFGAGFFFVLLGSNALLGLWPRAAMAALLGLQALPLAHDALEPRRLHFQYPPYFPSLFQGMRLELQRREAIGRFGIMADVPAGVAWYGRERAWALPPRLRDFYAITLQQPIGELLLTPRTLDRPFFSELNARPILPGALSAVPNRFGEWGEIYAGLLTGALPREFPLAAPQKLAENLYVLLNPALPPVRGK
;
A
#
# COMPACT_ATOMS: atom_id res chain seq x y z
N MET A 1 -35.98 -8.12 -25.38
CA MET A 1 -35.37 -7.24 -26.41
C MET A 1 -35.25 -8.07 -27.67
N ASN A 2 -36.00 -7.73 -28.75
CA ASN A 2 -35.92 -8.48 -29.98
C ASN A 2 -34.56 -8.23 -30.66
N SER A 3 -33.87 -9.28 -31.03
CA SER A 3 -32.67 -9.19 -31.86
C SER A 3 -33.02 -8.58 -33.24
N PRO A 4 -32.17 -7.71 -33.79
CA PRO A 4 -32.41 -7.13 -35.13
C PRO A 4 -32.44 -8.25 -36.17
N ARG A 5 -33.49 -8.28 -36.99
CA ARG A 5 -33.71 -9.30 -38.03
C ARG A 5 -33.23 -8.90 -39.41
N THR A 6 -33.01 -7.60 -39.64
CA THR A 6 -32.52 -7.05 -40.92
C THR A 6 -31.22 -6.26 -40.73
N ALA A 7 -30.42 -6.12 -41.78
CA ALA A 7 -29.20 -5.31 -41.76
C ALA A 7 -29.48 -3.84 -41.40
N GLN A 8 -30.60 -3.28 -41.86
CA GLN A 8 -31.00 -1.91 -41.53
C GLN A 8 -31.39 -1.77 -40.05
N GLU A 9 -32.13 -2.73 -39.47
CA GLU A 9 -32.43 -2.76 -38.04
C GLU A 9 -31.17 -2.91 -37.19
N PHE A 10 -30.20 -3.71 -37.65
CA PHE A 10 -28.92 -3.87 -37.00
C PHE A 10 -28.09 -2.58 -37.02
N ILE A 11 -28.02 -1.87 -38.16
CA ILE A 11 -27.35 -0.57 -38.28
C ILE A 11 -28.04 0.45 -37.34
N HIS A 12 -29.36 0.54 -37.41
CA HIS A 12 -30.11 1.46 -36.55
C HIS A 12 -29.94 1.12 -35.04
N TRP A 13 -29.91 -0.19 -34.67
CA TRP A 13 -29.63 -0.63 -33.34
C TRP A 13 -28.21 -0.23 -32.87
N LEU A 14 -27.22 -0.30 -33.76
CA LEU A 14 -25.84 0.13 -33.48
C LEU A 14 -25.72 1.66 -33.41
N GLU A 15 -26.42 2.43 -34.21
CA GLU A 15 -26.27 3.90 -34.27
C GLU A 15 -27.03 4.62 -33.15
N VAL A 16 -28.25 4.24 -32.87
CA VAL A 16 -29.18 5.00 -32.00
C VAL A 16 -29.70 4.16 -30.85
N GLY A 17 -29.71 2.83 -30.95
CA GLY A 17 -30.35 1.91 -30.04
C GLY A 17 -29.46 1.47 -28.86
N ALA A 18 -29.80 0.31 -28.31
CA ALA A 18 -29.07 -0.32 -27.22
C ALA A 18 -27.63 -0.68 -27.66
N GLY A 19 -27.41 -1.02 -28.93
CA GLY A 19 -26.11 -1.33 -29.51
C GLY A 19 -25.13 -0.16 -29.44
N ALA A 20 -25.59 1.07 -29.69
CA ALA A 20 -24.75 2.27 -29.54
C ALA A 20 -24.21 2.44 -28.10
N ARG A 21 -24.97 2.04 -27.11
CA ARG A 21 -24.52 2.05 -25.70
C ARG A 21 -23.49 0.96 -25.45
N TRP A 22 -23.74 -0.25 -25.93
CA TRP A 22 -22.81 -1.37 -25.83
C TRP A 22 -21.49 -1.07 -26.54
N LEU A 23 -21.53 -0.52 -27.76
CA LEU A 23 -20.35 -0.14 -28.53
C LEU A 23 -19.50 0.91 -27.79
N ARG A 24 -20.16 1.93 -27.19
CA ARG A 24 -19.45 2.95 -26.39
C ARG A 24 -18.79 2.36 -25.15
N TRP A 25 -19.48 1.48 -24.43
CA TRP A 25 -18.89 0.82 -23.27
C TRP A 25 -17.77 -0.14 -23.65
N ALA A 26 -17.91 -0.89 -24.75
CA ALA A 26 -16.87 -1.76 -25.27
C ALA A 26 -15.64 -0.97 -25.72
N ALA A 27 -15.83 0.14 -26.44
CA ALA A 27 -14.74 1.03 -26.84
C ALA A 27 -14.01 1.64 -25.62
N LEU A 28 -14.77 2.11 -24.63
CA LEU A 28 -14.19 2.63 -23.38
C LEU A 28 -13.39 1.54 -22.63
N ALA A 29 -13.93 0.33 -22.55
CA ALA A 29 -13.24 -0.79 -21.94
C ALA A 29 -11.96 -1.15 -22.71
N ALA A 30 -12.02 -1.20 -24.05
CA ALA A 30 -10.85 -1.47 -24.89
C ALA A 30 -9.76 -0.41 -24.71
N VAL A 31 -10.12 0.88 -24.70
CA VAL A 31 -9.18 1.98 -24.45
C VAL A 31 -8.58 1.88 -23.05
N THR A 32 -9.39 1.57 -22.03
CA THR A 32 -8.92 1.40 -20.66
C THR A 32 -7.95 0.22 -20.54
N VAL A 33 -8.26 -0.90 -21.18
CA VAL A 33 -7.36 -2.07 -21.22
C VAL A 33 -6.06 -1.75 -21.95
N ALA A 34 -6.13 -1.11 -23.13
CA ALA A 34 -4.95 -0.70 -23.89
C ALA A 34 -4.05 0.26 -23.10
N LEU A 35 -4.64 1.25 -22.43
CA LEU A 35 -3.92 2.15 -21.53
C LEU A 35 -3.26 1.37 -20.37
N SER A 36 -4.00 0.44 -19.76
CA SER A 36 -3.50 -0.39 -18.66
C SER A 36 -2.31 -1.25 -19.09
N LEU A 37 -2.40 -1.88 -20.25
CA LEU A 37 -1.31 -2.66 -20.82
C LEU A 37 -0.10 -1.79 -21.16
N ARG A 38 -0.32 -0.60 -21.72
CA ARG A 38 0.77 0.33 -22.04
C ARG A 38 1.50 0.80 -20.78
N VAL A 39 0.76 1.26 -19.75
CA VAL A 39 1.35 1.71 -18.47
C VAL A 39 2.03 0.56 -17.76
N ALA A 40 1.40 -0.61 -17.68
CA ALA A 40 2.01 -1.80 -17.11
C ALA A 40 3.32 -2.16 -17.82
N TRP A 41 3.35 -2.11 -19.15
CA TRP A 41 4.54 -2.40 -19.93
C TRP A 41 5.69 -1.42 -19.68
N THR A 42 5.40 -0.12 -19.57
CA THR A 42 6.45 0.92 -19.44
C THR A 42 6.90 1.17 -18.01
N GLN A 43 5.97 1.09 -17.04
CA GLN A 43 6.22 1.55 -15.68
C GLN A 43 6.29 0.43 -14.64
N PHE A 44 5.77 -0.77 -14.94
CA PHE A 44 5.83 -1.86 -13.98
C PHE A 44 7.18 -2.56 -13.98
N HIS A 45 7.87 -2.49 -12.84
CA HIS A 45 9.20 -3.09 -12.61
C HIS A 45 9.23 -3.95 -11.33
N GLY A 46 8.08 -4.50 -10.93
CA GLY A 46 7.88 -5.19 -9.66
C GLY A 46 7.40 -4.26 -8.54
N PRO A 47 7.14 -4.81 -7.36
CA PRO A 47 6.76 -4.06 -6.16
C PRO A 47 7.79 -2.98 -5.80
N THR A 48 7.33 -1.85 -5.28
CA THR A 48 8.19 -0.69 -5.01
C THR A 48 8.72 -0.62 -3.58
N SER A 49 8.17 -1.43 -2.67
CA SER A 49 8.53 -1.36 -1.25
C SER A 49 8.56 -2.72 -0.56
N GLU A 50 9.32 -2.78 0.54
CA GLU A 50 9.38 -3.96 1.41
C GLU A 50 8.02 -4.33 2.00
N ILE A 51 7.21 -3.31 2.34
CA ILE A 51 5.86 -3.52 2.87
C ILE A 51 4.99 -4.28 1.87
N THR A 52 5.09 -3.93 0.59
CA THR A 52 4.32 -4.62 -0.46
C THR A 52 4.72 -6.08 -0.59
N LEU A 53 6.03 -6.37 -0.59
CA LEU A 53 6.54 -7.75 -0.63
C LEU A 53 6.16 -8.54 0.62
N LEU A 54 6.22 -7.92 1.80
CA LEU A 54 5.79 -8.52 3.06
C LEU A 54 4.29 -8.85 3.04
N GLN A 55 3.45 -7.94 2.56
CA GLN A 55 2.02 -8.16 2.43
C GLN A 55 1.70 -9.24 1.39
N ALA A 56 2.48 -9.33 0.32
CA ALA A 56 2.37 -10.37 -0.69
C ALA A 56 2.74 -11.75 -0.11
N ASP A 57 3.83 -11.83 0.66
CA ASP A 57 4.23 -13.05 1.36
C ASP A 57 3.17 -13.48 2.37
N THR A 58 2.68 -12.54 3.21
CA THR A 58 1.60 -12.83 4.17
C THR A 58 0.34 -13.34 3.46
N GLY A 59 -0.06 -12.71 2.34
CA GLY A 59 -1.18 -13.19 1.52
C GLY A 59 -0.98 -14.60 0.99
N ARG A 60 0.25 -14.94 0.59
CA ARG A 60 0.61 -16.29 0.17
C ARG A 60 0.53 -17.30 1.31
N GLN A 61 0.98 -16.94 2.51
CA GLN A 61 0.88 -17.81 3.69
C GLN A 61 -0.58 -18.08 4.08
N VAL A 62 -1.41 -17.05 4.08
CA VAL A 62 -2.86 -17.20 4.30
C VAL A 62 -3.49 -18.13 3.26
N MET A 63 -3.16 -17.98 1.97
CA MET A 63 -3.66 -18.82 0.89
C MET A 63 -3.24 -20.28 1.07
N ARG A 64 -2.07 -20.54 1.66
CA ARG A 64 -1.57 -21.90 1.97
C ARG A 64 -2.19 -22.54 3.22
N GLY A 65 -2.97 -21.78 3.99
CA GLY A 65 -3.54 -22.22 5.25
C GLY A 65 -2.61 -22.11 6.46
N GLU A 66 -1.43 -21.46 6.30
CA GLU A 66 -0.45 -21.22 7.37
C GLU A 66 -0.85 -20.06 8.30
N GLY A 67 -2.09 -19.56 8.17
CA GLY A 67 -2.60 -18.46 8.94
C GLY A 67 -2.02 -17.11 8.53
N PHE A 68 -2.24 -16.09 9.37
CA PHE A 68 -1.74 -14.73 9.12
C PHE A 68 -0.29 -14.61 9.63
N THR A 69 0.61 -15.23 8.88
CA THR A 69 2.05 -15.34 9.17
C THR A 69 2.89 -14.80 8.01
N THR A 70 4.18 -14.65 8.21
CA THR A 70 5.15 -14.24 7.19
C THR A 70 6.45 -15.01 7.34
N LEU A 71 7.18 -15.20 6.24
CA LEU A 71 8.53 -15.75 6.25
C LEU A 71 9.60 -14.72 6.64
N VAL A 72 9.20 -13.45 6.85
CA VAL A 72 10.09 -12.42 7.37
C VAL A 72 10.11 -12.46 8.90
N ASN A 73 11.27 -12.77 9.45
CA ASN A 73 11.49 -12.79 10.89
C ASN A 73 11.97 -11.41 11.36
N PHE A 74 11.07 -10.63 11.95
CA PHE A 74 11.46 -9.37 12.57
C PHE A 74 11.96 -9.63 14.01
N PRO A 75 13.17 -9.15 14.37
CA PRO A 75 13.69 -9.28 15.74
C PRO A 75 12.72 -8.77 16.81
N GLN A 76 12.03 -7.66 16.58
CA GLN A 76 11.02 -7.14 17.49
C GLN A 76 9.87 -8.12 17.73
N THR A 77 9.36 -8.75 16.66
CA THR A 77 8.30 -9.76 16.79
C THR A 77 8.75 -10.90 17.70
N ALA A 78 9.96 -11.42 17.49
CA ALA A 78 10.54 -12.47 18.34
C ALA A 78 10.62 -12.03 19.81
N ALA A 79 11.19 -10.85 20.08
CA ALA A 79 11.32 -10.31 21.43
C ALA A 79 9.96 -10.12 22.15
N VAL A 80 8.94 -9.63 21.44
CA VAL A 80 7.60 -9.43 22.02
C VAL A 80 6.91 -10.76 22.32
N LEU A 81 6.98 -11.73 21.41
CA LEU A 81 6.40 -13.07 21.65
C LEU A 81 7.08 -13.76 22.83
N GLU A 82 8.40 -13.67 22.95
CA GLU A 82 9.16 -14.20 24.07
C GLU A 82 8.76 -13.52 25.38
N ALA A 83 8.73 -12.19 25.44
CA ALA A 83 8.31 -11.42 26.60
C ALA A 83 6.87 -11.75 27.05
N ARG A 84 6.00 -12.07 26.11
CA ARG A 84 4.61 -12.48 26.35
C ARG A 84 4.47 -13.98 26.65
N ARG A 85 5.56 -14.74 26.61
CA ARG A 85 5.58 -16.20 26.78
C ARG A 85 4.70 -16.94 25.76
N VAL A 86 4.52 -16.37 24.58
CA VAL A 86 3.85 -17.06 23.48
C VAL A 86 4.84 -18.07 22.89
N LYS A 87 4.48 -19.35 22.93
CA LYS A 87 5.33 -20.40 22.35
C LYS A 87 5.38 -20.22 20.83
N PHE A 88 6.57 -20.08 20.29
CA PHE A 88 6.82 -20.08 18.87
C PHE A 88 8.13 -20.82 18.58
N ASP A 89 8.24 -21.40 17.41
CA ASP A 89 9.44 -22.07 16.93
C ASP A 89 10.16 -21.14 15.95
N PRO A 90 11.42 -20.73 16.18
CA PRO A 90 12.20 -19.95 15.21
C PRO A 90 12.29 -20.61 13.84
N GLY A 91 12.06 -21.92 13.79
CA GLY A 91 11.95 -22.72 12.58
C GLY A 91 10.65 -22.58 11.80
N GLN A 92 9.65 -21.83 12.27
CA GLN A 92 8.35 -21.62 11.62
C GLN A 92 8.16 -20.18 11.16
N ALA A 93 7.12 -19.94 10.34
CA ALA A 93 6.72 -18.59 9.93
C ALA A 93 6.17 -17.81 11.14
N TYR A 94 6.61 -16.57 11.31
CA TYR A 94 6.16 -15.72 12.41
C TYR A 94 4.81 -15.06 12.12
N PRO A 95 4.00 -14.79 13.16
CA PRO A 95 2.79 -14.01 13.01
C PRO A 95 3.13 -12.60 12.50
N GLU A 96 2.44 -12.14 11.47
CA GLU A 96 2.54 -10.74 11.03
C GLU A 96 1.83 -9.85 12.05
N LEU A 97 2.54 -8.86 12.61
CA LEU A 97 2.09 -8.01 13.71
C LEU A 97 2.23 -6.50 13.41
N HIS A 98 2.74 -6.13 12.23
CA HIS A 98 3.05 -4.73 11.91
C HIS A 98 2.00 -4.06 11.02
N HIS A 99 1.23 -4.84 10.24
CA HIS A 99 0.31 -4.31 9.23
C HIS A 99 -1.13 -4.75 9.42
N ALA A 100 -2.03 -3.96 8.86
CA ALA A 100 -3.45 -4.28 8.78
C ALA A 100 -3.72 -5.43 7.79
N PRO A 101 -4.73 -6.30 8.03
CA PRO A 101 -4.84 -7.60 7.37
C PRO A 101 -5.54 -7.60 6.01
N LEU A 102 -6.34 -6.57 5.67
CA LEU A 102 -7.28 -6.69 4.56
C LEU A 102 -6.59 -6.79 3.19
N TYR A 103 -5.51 -6.03 2.97
CA TYR A 103 -4.80 -6.12 1.70
C TYR A 103 -4.10 -7.47 1.50
N PRO A 104 -3.36 -8.04 2.48
CA PRO A 104 -2.90 -9.43 2.41
C PRO A 104 -4.02 -10.45 2.16
N LEU A 105 -5.19 -10.27 2.79
CA LEU A 105 -6.34 -11.16 2.56
C LEU A 105 -6.89 -11.03 1.13
N THR A 106 -6.91 -9.83 0.55
CA THR A 106 -7.29 -9.67 -0.87
C THR A 106 -6.29 -10.30 -1.82
N ILE A 107 -5.00 -10.24 -1.50
CA ILE A 107 -3.94 -10.95 -2.24
C ILE A 107 -4.15 -12.47 -2.12
N ALA A 108 -4.40 -12.98 -0.91
CA ALA A 108 -4.70 -14.40 -0.71
C ALA A 108 -5.89 -14.87 -1.56
N GLY A 109 -6.97 -14.07 -1.61
CA GLY A 109 -8.12 -14.32 -2.47
C GLY A 109 -7.77 -14.34 -3.95
N ALA A 110 -6.96 -13.39 -4.42
CA ALA A 110 -6.52 -13.34 -5.82
C ALA A 110 -5.66 -14.56 -6.19
N LEU A 111 -4.76 -14.97 -5.31
CA LEU A 111 -3.94 -16.17 -5.49
C LEU A 111 -4.79 -17.46 -5.46
N TRP A 112 -5.79 -17.53 -4.60
CA TRP A 112 -6.69 -18.67 -4.47
C TRP A 112 -7.57 -18.87 -5.71
N LEU A 113 -7.97 -17.79 -6.39
CA LEU A 113 -8.77 -17.86 -7.63
C LEU A 113 -8.02 -18.52 -8.79
N LEU A 114 -6.70 -18.60 -8.73
CA LEU A 114 -5.90 -19.23 -9.77
C LEU A 114 -5.81 -20.75 -9.54
N PRO A 115 -5.96 -21.59 -10.60
CA PRO A 115 -5.72 -23.03 -10.50
C PRO A 115 -4.32 -23.33 -9.96
N GLU A 116 -4.20 -24.34 -9.11
CA GLU A 116 -2.96 -24.65 -8.39
C GLU A 116 -1.75 -24.84 -9.32
N GLY A 117 -1.88 -25.62 -10.39
CA GLY A 117 -0.78 -25.83 -11.34
C GLY A 117 -0.35 -24.55 -12.07
N SER A 118 -1.30 -23.66 -12.41
CA SER A 118 -0.98 -22.34 -13.00
C SER A 118 -0.29 -21.45 -11.99
N ARG A 119 -0.81 -21.40 -10.77
CA ARG A 119 -0.26 -20.62 -9.66
C ARG A 119 1.18 -21.03 -9.34
N GLU A 120 1.44 -22.34 -9.21
CA GLU A 120 2.78 -22.84 -8.97
C GLU A 120 3.73 -22.49 -10.12
N LYS A 121 3.31 -22.68 -11.36
CA LYS A 121 4.09 -22.28 -12.54
C LYS A 121 4.47 -20.80 -12.51
N TRP A 122 3.52 -19.93 -12.21
CA TRP A 122 3.77 -18.48 -12.15
C TRP A 122 4.68 -18.07 -10.97
N MET A 123 4.59 -18.79 -9.86
CA MET A 123 5.37 -18.52 -8.65
C MET A 123 6.73 -19.23 -8.63
N SER A 124 6.96 -20.28 -9.44
CA SER A 124 8.18 -21.09 -9.43
C SER A 124 9.11 -20.81 -10.60
N ALA A 125 8.59 -20.22 -11.70
CA ALA A 125 9.40 -19.92 -12.86
C ALA A 125 10.54 -18.98 -12.46
N ALA A 126 11.78 -19.37 -12.79
CA ALA A 126 12.91 -18.47 -12.67
C ALA A 126 12.65 -17.27 -13.58
N PRO A 127 12.61 -16.06 -13.04
CA PRO A 127 12.40 -14.88 -13.86
C PRO A 127 13.62 -14.66 -14.73
N VAL A 128 13.39 -14.68 -16.02
CA VAL A 128 14.42 -14.31 -17.00
C VAL A 128 14.23 -12.83 -17.33
N PRO A 129 15.24 -11.96 -17.15
CA PRO A 129 15.14 -10.60 -17.64
C PRO A 129 14.86 -10.59 -19.16
N PRO A 130 13.92 -9.75 -19.66
CA PRO A 130 13.18 -8.67 -18.95
C PRO A 130 11.81 -9.08 -18.39
N ASP A 131 11.47 -10.36 -18.37
CA ASP A 131 10.07 -10.82 -18.20
C ASP A 131 9.52 -10.68 -16.79
N GLY A 132 10.37 -10.46 -15.79
CA GLY A 132 9.92 -10.24 -14.41
C GLY A 132 9.47 -11.53 -13.71
N PHE A 133 8.87 -11.40 -12.54
CA PHE A 133 8.38 -12.50 -11.72
C PHE A 133 6.86 -12.65 -11.86
N GLY A 134 6.40 -13.85 -12.16
CA GLY A 134 4.98 -14.12 -12.42
C GLY A 134 4.05 -13.73 -11.26
N GLY A 135 4.48 -13.94 -10.01
CA GLY A 135 3.73 -13.52 -8.83
C GLY A 135 3.44 -12.03 -8.79
N ASP A 136 4.37 -11.19 -9.25
CA ASP A 136 4.19 -9.74 -9.26
C ASP A 136 3.12 -9.30 -10.26
N TYR A 137 2.98 -10.00 -11.38
CA TYR A 137 1.91 -9.72 -12.35
C TYR A 137 0.52 -10.10 -11.84
N ILE A 138 0.41 -11.10 -10.95
CA ILE A 138 -0.86 -11.41 -10.28
C ILE A 138 -1.26 -10.25 -9.38
N LEU A 139 -0.31 -9.71 -8.62
CA LEU A 139 -0.55 -8.55 -7.75
C LEU A 139 -0.93 -7.31 -8.57
N LEU A 140 -0.23 -7.07 -9.69
CA LEU A 140 -0.57 -5.98 -10.61
C LEU A 140 -1.99 -6.15 -11.17
N GLY A 141 -2.36 -7.36 -11.59
CA GLY A 141 -3.71 -7.68 -12.08
C GLY A 141 -4.79 -7.37 -11.03
N LEU A 142 -4.57 -7.73 -9.77
CA LEU A 142 -5.45 -7.37 -8.66
C LEU A 142 -5.63 -5.85 -8.56
N ASN A 143 -4.53 -5.09 -8.56
CA ASN A 143 -4.58 -3.64 -8.42
C ASN A 143 -5.21 -2.94 -9.64
N LEU A 144 -5.04 -3.47 -10.85
CA LEU A 144 -5.75 -2.98 -12.04
C LEU A 144 -7.27 -3.15 -11.89
N VAL A 145 -7.73 -4.31 -11.43
CA VAL A 145 -9.17 -4.54 -11.18
C VAL A 145 -9.70 -3.58 -10.12
N LEU A 146 -8.94 -3.33 -9.06
CA LEU A 146 -9.32 -2.37 -8.01
C LEU A 146 -9.36 -0.93 -8.56
N LEU A 147 -8.40 -0.51 -9.40
CA LEU A 147 -8.42 0.81 -10.05
C LEU A 147 -9.64 0.97 -10.97
N TRP A 148 -9.95 -0.04 -11.79
CA TRP A 148 -11.14 0.00 -12.66
C TRP A 148 -12.43 0.05 -11.85
N THR A 149 -12.47 -0.68 -10.74
CA THR A 149 -13.60 -0.62 -9.79
C THR A 149 -13.73 0.77 -9.16
N ALA A 150 -12.62 1.38 -8.75
CA ALA A 150 -12.61 2.76 -8.24
C ALA A 150 -13.12 3.75 -9.29
N ALA A 151 -12.69 3.63 -10.55
CA ALA A 151 -13.19 4.48 -11.63
C ALA A 151 -14.71 4.32 -11.87
N LEU A 152 -15.21 3.08 -11.84
CA LEU A 152 -16.63 2.81 -11.95
C LEU A 152 -17.44 3.40 -10.77
N LEU A 153 -16.93 3.27 -9.55
CA LEU A 153 -17.59 3.86 -8.37
C LEU A 153 -17.53 5.39 -8.39
N THR A 154 -16.43 5.98 -8.88
CA THR A 154 -16.30 7.43 -9.10
C THR A 154 -17.34 7.93 -10.10
N TYR A 155 -17.50 7.23 -11.23
CA TYR A 155 -18.56 7.53 -12.20
C TYR A 155 -19.95 7.47 -11.55
N ARG A 156 -20.24 6.39 -10.80
CA ARG A 156 -21.53 6.22 -10.12
C ARG A 156 -21.81 7.32 -9.10
N LEU A 157 -20.80 7.71 -8.31
CA LEU A 157 -20.93 8.76 -7.31
C LEU A 157 -21.21 10.12 -7.98
N GLY A 158 -20.40 10.50 -8.98
CA GLY A 158 -20.57 11.76 -9.70
C GLY A 158 -21.90 11.84 -10.43
N ARG A 159 -22.33 10.74 -11.07
CA ARG A 159 -23.65 10.65 -11.73
C ARG A 159 -24.83 10.84 -10.77
N ARG A 160 -24.71 10.29 -9.54
CA ARG A 160 -25.80 10.34 -8.56
C ARG A 160 -25.87 11.67 -7.82
N LEU A 161 -24.71 12.29 -7.53
CA LEU A 161 -24.65 13.57 -6.82
C LEU A 161 -24.97 14.76 -7.73
N PHE A 162 -24.61 14.67 -9.00
CA PHE A 162 -24.73 15.74 -9.96
C PHE A 162 -25.40 15.23 -11.25
N GLU A 163 -24.60 14.84 -12.26
CA GLU A 163 -25.08 14.38 -13.54
C GLU A 163 -24.11 13.38 -14.19
N PRO A 164 -24.52 12.64 -15.27
CA PRO A 164 -23.64 11.67 -15.92
C PRO A 164 -22.34 12.26 -16.47
N ARG A 165 -22.34 13.55 -16.91
CA ARG A 165 -21.14 14.22 -17.42
C ARG A 165 -20.10 14.46 -16.35
N VAL A 166 -20.54 14.86 -15.13
CA VAL A 166 -19.66 15.00 -13.96
C VAL A 166 -19.01 13.66 -13.61
N GLY A 167 -19.82 12.60 -13.57
CA GLY A 167 -19.31 11.25 -13.32
C GLY A 167 -18.29 10.80 -14.38
N ALA A 168 -18.56 11.06 -15.66
CA ALA A 168 -17.66 10.72 -16.75
C ALA A 168 -16.33 11.50 -16.69
N LEU A 169 -16.38 12.81 -16.42
CA LEU A 169 -15.19 13.63 -16.25
C LEU A 169 -14.33 13.16 -15.06
N ALA A 170 -14.96 12.93 -13.89
CA ALA A 170 -14.24 12.51 -12.71
C ALA A 170 -13.60 11.11 -12.87
N ALA A 171 -14.33 10.14 -13.45
CA ALA A 171 -13.79 8.81 -13.71
C ALA A 171 -12.69 8.82 -14.77
N GLY A 172 -12.86 9.62 -15.84
CA GLY A 172 -11.82 9.83 -16.84
C GLY A 172 -10.56 10.46 -16.25
N ALA A 173 -10.72 11.49 -15.41
CA ALA A 173 -9.60 12.11 -14.71
C ALA A 173 -8.86 11.12 -13.80
N LEU A 174 -9.57 10.21 -13.11
CA LEU A 174 -8.95 9.18 -12.28
C LEU A 174 -8.12 8.21 -13.13
N LEU A 175 -8.65 7.74 -14.26
CA LEU A 175 -7.94 6.84 -15.18
C LEU A 175 -6.76 7.53 -15.90
N LEU A 176 -6.73 8.85 -15.96
CA LEU A 176 -5.64 9.65 -16.52
C LEU A 176 -4.71 10.24 -15.45
N SER A 177 -4.90 9.90 -14.19
CA SER A 177 -4.10 10.39 -13.07
C SER A 177 -2.80 9.59 -12.90
N VAL A 178 -1.65 10.23 -13.02
CA VAL A 178 -0.33 9.63 -12.76
C VAL A 178 -0.26 9.03 -11.36
N ALA A 179 -0.71 9.75 -10.32
CA ALA A 179 -0.65 9.26 -8.94
C ALA A 179 -1.47 7.98 -8.74
N SER A 180 -2.62 7.85 -9.43
CA SER A 180 -3.43 6.62 -9.40
C SER A 180 -2.70 5.45 -10.05
N TRP A 181 -2.00 5.69 -11.16
CA TRP A 181 -1.21 4.66 -11.83
C TRP A 181 0.05 4.30 -11.05
N GLN A 182 0.78 5.28 -10.51
CA GLN A 182 1.94 5.02 -9.64
C GLN A 182 1.56 4.14 -8.45
N ALA A 183 0.43 4.45 -7.78
CA ALA A 183 -0.08 3.59 -6.70
C ALA A 183 -0.47 2.18 -7.18
N THR A 184 -0.98 2.07 -8.40
CA THR A 184 -1.40 0.78 -8.99
C THR A 184 -0.21 -0.08 -9.37
N VAL A 185 0.79 0.49 -10.06
CA VAL A 185 2.00 -0.24 -10.46
C VAL A 185 2.96 -0.49 -9.28
N ALA A 186 2.90 0.32 -8.23
CA ALA A 186 3.59 0.05 -6.97
C ALA A 186 3.03 -1.17 -6.23
N VAL A 187 1.89 -1.69 -6.67
CA VAL A 187 1.22 -2.87 -6.10
C VAL A 187 0.92 -2.72 -4.61
N ASN A 188 0.65 -1.51 -4.17
CA ASN A 188 0.28 -1.24 -2.78
C ASN A 188 -1.26 -1.23 -2.59
N GLY A 189 -1.74 -1.22 -1.34
CA GLY A 189 -3.18 -1.26 -1.02
C GLY A 189 -3.97 0.02 -1.31
N THR A 190 -3.39 1.04 -1.96
CA THR A 190 -4.06 2.33 -2.25
C THR A 190 -5.32 2.17 -3.12
N PRO A 191 -5.34 1.38 -4.22
CA PRO A 191 -6.57 1.18 -4.98
C PRO A 191 -7.70 0.53 -4.17
N LEU A 192 -7.38 -0.37 -3.23
CA LEU A 192 -8.36 -0.94 -2.31
C LEU A 192 -8.96 0.12 -1.40
N LEU A 193 -8.15 1.01 -0.84
CA LEU A 193 -8.62 2.13 -0.01
C LEU A 193 -9.52 3.08 -0.80
N MET A 194 -9.18 3.41 -2.06
CA MET A 194 -10.05 4.19 -2.95
C MET A 194 -11.42 3.53 -3.13
N VAL A 195 -11.46 2.22 -3.39
CA VAL A 195 -12.71 1.46 -3.56
C VAL A 195 -13.56 1.51 -2.29
N LEU A 196 -12.96 1.27 -1.12
CA LEU A 196 -13.68 1.26 0.16
C LEU A 196 -14.20 2.65 0.54
N ILE A 197 -13.42 3.70 0.35
CA ILE A 197 -13.83 5.09 0.59
C ILE A 197 -14.98 5.48 -0.35
N LEU A 198 -14.86 5.18 -1.64
CA LEU A 198 -15.94 5.45 -2.59
C LEU A 198 -17.22 4.68 -2.26
N ALA A 199 -17.10 3.41 -1.83
CA ALA A 199 -18.23 2.63 -1.35
C ALA A 199 -18.89 3.29 -0.12
N ALA A 200 -18.10 3.76 0.85
CA ALA A 200 -18.63 4.48 2.01
C ALA A 200 -19.36 5.78 1.59
N PHE A 201 -18.83 6.54 0.63
CA PHE A 201 -19.50 7.74 0.11
C PHE A 201 -20.78 7.42 -0.65
N LEU A 202 -20.86 6.32 -1.37
CA LEU A 202 -22.10 5.86 -2.00
C LEU A 202 -23.13 5.43 -0.95
N VAL A 203 -22.71 4.88 0.19
CA VAL A 203 -23.60 4.57 1.32
C VAL A 203 -24.09 5.86 1.98
N TRP A 204 -23.24 6.84 2.24
CA TRP A 204 -23.67 8.16 2.73
C TRP A 204 -24.67 8.82 1.78
N GLN A 205 -24.41 8.76 0.47
CA GLN A 205 -25.34 9.28 -0.54
C GLN A 205 -26.70 8.53 -0.46
N ARG A 206 -26.69 7.22 -0.27
CA ARG A 206 -27.91 6.44 -0.10
C ARG A 206 -28.66 6.79 1.19
N LEU A 207 -27.95 7.01 2.28
CA LEU A 207 -28.52 7.48 3.55
C LEU A 207 -29.21 8.85 3.40
N GLU A 208 -28.62 9.76 2.60
CA GLU A 208 -29.25 11.06 2.31
C GLU A 208 -30.56 10.93 1.50
N GLU A 209 -30.59 10.00 0.53
CA GLU A 209 -31.81 9.69 -0.23
C GLU A 209 -32.92 9.14 0.69
N LEU A 210 -32.57 8.18 1.56
CA LEU A 210 -33.53 7.55 2.49
C LEU A 210 -34.06 8.54 3.54
N ALA A 211 -33.17 9.39 4.07
CA ALA A 211 -33.56 10.40 5.04
C ALA A 211 -34.47 11.49 4.46
N GLY A 212 -34.41 11.72 3.14
CA GLY A 212 -35.33 12.61 2.41
C GLY A 212 -36.68 11.99 2.09
N ALA A 213 -36.78 10.65 2.10
CA ALA A 213 -37.99 9.92 1.74
C ALA A 213 -38.86 9.49 2.95
N GLU A 214 -38.50 9.93 4.18
CA GLU A 214 -39.17 9.59 5.44
C GLU A 214 -39.43 8.08 5.64
N LEU A 215 -38.54 7.24 5.12
CA LEU A 215 -38.68 5.79 5.14
C LEU A 215 -38.27 5.18 6.49
N ALA A 216 -38.99 4.13 6.87
CA ALA A 216 -38.97 3.44 8.16
C ALA A 216 -37.55 3.15 8.71
N GLY A 217 -37.38 3.40 10.03
CA GLY A 217 -36.14 3.33 10.78
C GLY A 217 -35.30 2.05 10.65
N GLY A 218 -35.91 0.89 10.30
CA GLY A 218 -35.16 -0.35 10.11
C GLY A 218 -34.21 -0.34 8.90
N ARG A 219 -34.63 0.23 7.77
CA ARG A 219 -33.76 0.37 6.58
C ARG A 219 -32.62 1.35 6.83
N LEU A 220 -32.88 2.40 7.57
CA LEU A 220 -31.90 3.39 7.97
C LEU A 220 -30.79 2.75 8.85
N ALA A 221 -31.21 1.95 9.86
CA ALA A 221 -30.27 1.22 10.71
C ALA A 221 -29.41 0.24 9.91
N ALA A 222 -30.00 -0.50 8.96
CA ALA A 222 -29.25 -1.43 8.10
C ALA A 222 -28.18 -0.71 7.25
N TRP A 223 -28.49 0.42 6.62
CA TRP A 223 -27.50 1.17 5.85
C TRP A 223 -26.42 1.82 6.72
N ASN A 224 -26.74 2.24 7.95
CA ASN A 224 -25.73 2.67 8.91
C ASN A 224 -24.84 1.51 9.38
N ALA A 225 -25.38 0.29 9.50
CA ALA A 225 -24.57 -0.90 9.76
C ALA A 225 -23.63 -1.21 8.58
N VAL A 226 -24.12 -1.09 7.33
CA VAL A 226 -23.23 -1.21 6.15
C VAL A 226 -22.11 -0.17 6.18
N LEU A 227 -22.42 1.08 6.55
CA LEU A 227 -21.42 2.13 6.72
C LEU A 227 -20.39 1.75 7.79
N GLY A 228 -20.84 1.30 8.97
CA GLY A 228 -19.96 0.84 10.05
C GLY A 228 -19.06 -0.31 9.62
N GLY A 229 -19.61 -1.29 8.89
CA GLY A 229 -18.84 -2.39 8.31
C GLY A 229 -17.77 -1.93 7.32
N LEU A 230 -18.10 -1.00 6.39
CA LEU A 230 -17.14 -0.43 5.44
C LEU A 230 -16.02 0.33 6.15
N VAL A 231 -16.33 1.10 7.18
CA VAL A 231 -15.32 1.79 7.98
C VAL A 231 -14.48 0.80 8.80
N GLY A 232 -15.07 -0.31 9.24
CA GLY A 232 -14.34 -1.44 9.82
C GLY A 232 -13.37 -2.08 8.83
N LEU A 233 -13.79 -2.27 7.57
CA LEU A 233 -12.90 -2.74 6.49
C LEU A 233 -11.80 -1.73 6.17
N LEU A 234 -12.08 -0.42 6.23
CA LEU A 234 -11.05 0.62 6.10
C LEU A 234 -10.00 0.54 7.21
N PHE A 235 -10.42 0.31 8.47
CA PHE A 235 -9.48 0.05 9.57
C PHE A 235 -8.62 -1.20 9.32
N LEU A 236 -9.23 -2.27 8.78
CA LEU A 236 -8.49 -3.49 8.45
C LEU A 236 -7.63 -3.36 7.18
N ALA A 237 -7.85 -2.35 6.33
CA ALA A 237 -7.00 -2.05 5.19
C ALA A 237 -5.81 -1.16 5.57
N GLU A 238 -6.07 -0.15 6.42
CA GLU A 238 -5.08 0.80 6.95
C GLU A 238 -5.59 1.36 8.28
N TYR A 239 -4.83 1.21 9.36
CA TYR A 239 -5.29 1.60 10.70
C TYR A 239 -5.68 3.08 10.79
N SER A 240 -4.95 3.96 10.12
CA SER A 240 -5.26 5.38 10.07
C SER A 240 -6.60 5.68 9.36
N ALA A 241 -6.96 4.89 8.35
CA ALA A 241 -8.24 5.04 7.63
C ALA A 241 -9.45 4.69 8.50
N GLY A 242 -9.27 3.86 9.52
CA GLY A 242 -10.29 3.53 10.52
C GLY A 242 -10.81 4.74 11.31
N THR A 243 -10.04 5.83 11.37
CA THR A 243 -10.48 7.08 12.02
C THR A 243 -11.73 7.70 11.36
N LEU A 244 -12.08 7.29 10.14
CA LEU A 244 -13.36 7.64 9.50
C LEU A 244 -14.58 7.19 10.31
N VAL A 245 -14.43 6.29 11.29
CA VAL A 245 -15.50 5.94 12.23
C VAL A 245 -16.01 7.17 12.99
N VAL A 246 -15.13 8.14 13.30
CA VAL A 246 -15.52 9.40 13.95
C VAL A 246 -16.45 10.22 13.04
N VAL A 247 -16.14 10.24 11.73
CA VAL A 247 -16.99 10.92 10.74
C VAL A 247 -18.33 10.21 10.58
N ALA A 248 -18.34 8.87 10.57
CA ALA A 248 -19.57 8.08 10.49
C ALA A 248 -20.47 8.29 11.73
N PHE A 249 -19.89 8.32 12.92
CA PHE A 249 -20.62 8.66 14.16
C PHE A 249 -21.14 10.09 14.15
N GLY A 250 -20.28 11.07 13.80
CA GLY A 250 -20.66 12.47 13.70
C GLY A 250 -21.80 12.70 12.71
N TYR A 251 -21.72 12.10 11.53
CA TYR A 251 -22.79 12.14 10.53
C TYR A 251 -24.11 11.58 11.10
N SER A 252 -24.07 10.37 11.67
CA SER A 252 -25.26 9.71 12.22
C SER A 252 -25.87 10.50 13.37
N ALA A 253 -25.04 11.08 14.25
CA ALA A 253 -25.48 11.88 15.39
C ALA A 253 -26.14 13.21 14.97
N LEU A 254 -25.61 13.88 13.94
CA LEU A 254 -26.09 15.17 13.48
C LEU A 254 -27.27 15.05 12.50
N ARG A 255 -27.29 14.00 11.68
CA ARG A 255 -28.26 13.83 10.61
C ARG A 255 -29.60 13.28 11.10
N PHE A 256 -29.60 12.39 12.09
CA PHE A 256 -30.79 11.73 12.61
C PHE A 256 -31.19 12.26 13.98
N ARG A 257 -32.47 12.08 14.36
CA ARG A 257 -33.02 12.58 15.62
C ARG A 257 -33.78 11.48 16.35
N GLY A 258 -33.99 11.65 17.66
CA GLY A 258 -34.76 10.75 18.48
C GLY A 258 -34.27 9.28 18.42
N ARG A 259 -35.19 8.35 18.28
CA ARG A 259 -34.92 6.89 18.21
C ARG A 259 -34.05 6.51 17.01
N GLU A 260 -34.23 7.16 15.87
CA GLU A 260 -33.44 6.87 14.65
C GLU A 260 -31.96 7.17 14.83
N ARG A 261 -31.59 8.23 15.57
CA ARG A 261 -30.22 8.54 15.93
C ARG A 261 -29.55 7.37 16.64
N TRP A 262 -30.21 6.85 17.68
CA TRP A 262 -29.63 5.77 18.47
C TRP A 262 -29.53 4.47 17.66
N LEU A 263 -30.52 4.16 16.82
CA LEU A 263 -30.46 3.02 15.91
C LEU A 263 -29.33 3.16 14.88
N ALA A 264 -29.12 4.35 14.33
CA ALA A 264 -28.02 4.63 13.41
C ALA A 264 -26.66 4.48 14.08
N LEU A 265 -26.47 5.09 15.25
CA LEU A 265 -25.23 4.98 16.03
C LEU A 265 -24.95 3.54 16.44
N ALA A 266 -25.96 2.81 16.92
CA ALA A 266 -25.83 1.39 17.27
C ALA A 266 -25.48 0.55 16.04
N GLY A 267 -26.09 0.82 14.88
CA GLY A 267 -25.78 0.14 13.62
C GLY A 267 -24.31 0.31 13.23
N VAL A 268 -23.81 1.54 13.24
CA VAL A 268 -22.40 1.84 12.96
C VAL A 268 -21.48 1.14 13.97
N ALA A 269 -21.76 1.28 15.28
CA ALA A 269 -20.93 0.71 16.35
C ALA A 269 -20.84 -0.82 16.28
N THR A 270 -22.00 -1.48 16.17
CA THR A 270 -22.07 -2.94 16.16
C THR A 270 -21.37 -3.52 14.93
N ALA A 271 -21.64 -2.98 13.74
CA ALA A 271 -21.02 -3.48 12.52
C ALA A 271 -19.50 -3.22 12.51
N PHE A 272 -19.06 -2.05 12.95
CA PHE A 272 -17.63 -1.75 13.11
C PHE A 272 -16.98 -2.74 14.08
N ALA A 273 -17.56 -2.96 15.26
CA ALA A 273 -17.03 -3.88 16.26
C ALA A 273 -17.00 -5.34 15.77
N LEU A 274 -18.04 -5.79 15.05
CA LEU A 274 -18.07 -7.14 14.49
C LEU A 274 -16.96 -7.37 13.44
N VAL A 275 -16.67 -6.37 12.60
CA VAL A 275 -15.64 -6.46 11.57
C VAL A 275 -14.24 -6.37 12.17
N THR A 276 -14.02 -5.44 13.11
CA THR A 276 -12.67 -5.19 13.66
C THR A 276 -12.34 -6.03 14.89
N GLY A 277 -13.36 -6.45 15.64
CA GLY A 277 -13.21 -7.13 16.93
C GLY A 277 -12.35 -8.39 16.90
N PRO A 278 -12.56 -9.33 15.98
CA PRO A 278 -11.73 -10.54 15.91
C PRO A 278 -10.25 -10.23 15.68
N TRP A 279 -9.96 -9.24 14.85
CA TRP A 279 -8.58 -8.81 14.58
C TRP A 279 -7.95 -8.11 15.78
N ILE A 280 -8.68 -7.22 16.43
CA ILE A 280 -8.24 -6.55 17.66
C ILE A 280 -7.99 -7.59 18.77
N ALA A 281 -8.90 -8.55 18.95
CA ALA A 281 -8.75 -9.62 19.94
C ALA A 281 -7.48 -10.45 19.69
N ARG A 282 -7.20 -10.85 18.42
CA ARG A 282 -5.94 -11.52 18.06
C ARG A 282 -4.73 -10.67 18.42
N ASN A 283 -4.74 -9.41 18.05
CA ASN A 283 -3.60 -8.52 18.30
C ASN A 283 -3.33 -8.34 19.79
N VAL A 284 -4.40 -8.12 20.59
CA VAL A 284 -4.29 -8.01 22.07
C VAL A 284 -3.78 -9.31 22.68
N ALA A 285 -4.24 -10.47 22.20
CA ALA A 285 -3.75 -11.76 22.69
C ALA A 285 -2.25 -11.94 22.45
N LEU A 286 -1.74 -11.56 21.27
CA LEU A 286 -0.34 -11.74 20.90
C LEU A 286 0.58 -10.65 21.46
N THR A 287 0.15 -9.39 21.50
CA THR A 287 1.03 -8.25 21.80
C THR A 287 0.59 -7.41 23.00
N GLY A 288 -0.66 -7.54 23.44
CA GLY A 288 -1.28 -6.67 24.44
C GLY A 288 -1.83 -5.35 23.88
N HIS A 289 -1.71 -5.09 22.58
CA HIS A 289 -2.13 -3.84 21.94
C HIS A 289 -3.12 -4.06 20.79
N PRO A 290 -4.14 -3.21 20.63
CA PRO A 290 -5.20 -3.41 19.64
C PRO A 290 -4.72 -3.35 18.19
N VAL A 291 -3.67 -2.57 17.90
CA VAL A 291 -3.03 -2.45 16.58
C VAL A 291 -1.69 -3.19 16.53
N ALA A 292 -1.49 -4.14 17.43
CA ALA A 292 -0.26 -4.91 17.57
C ALA A 292 0.99 -4.00 17.61
N LEU A 293 2.03 -4.27 16.81
CA LEU A 293 3.29 -3.54 16.84
C LEU A 293 3.30 -2.29 15.96
N ALA A 294 2.22 -2.01 15.22
CA ALA A 294 2.14 -0.80 14.39
C ALA A 294 2.30 0.51 15.21
N GLY A 295 1.85 0.50 16.48
CA GLY A 295 2.00 1.64 17.38
C GLY A 295 3.45 1.93 17.82
N HIS A 296 4.34 0.95 17.76
CA HIS A 296 5.74 1.12 18.15
C HIS A 296 6.50 2.05 17.19
N ASN A 297 6.23 1.95 15.89
CA ASN A 297 6.82 2.85 14.90
C ASN A 297 6.38 4.31 15.12
N LEU A 298 5.14 4.51 15.54
CA LEU A 298 4.65 5.85 15.91
C LEU A 298 5.46 6.43 17.09
N ALA A 299 5.68 5.62 18.14
CA ALA A 299 6.45 6.04 19.31
C ALA A 299 7.90 6.42 18.93
N LEU A 300 8.53 5.62 18.06
CA LEU A 300 9.87 5.92 17.54
C LEU A 300 9.90 7.26 16.79
N LYS A 301 9.00 7.47 15.84
CA LYS A 301 8.95 8.70 15.03
C LYS A 301 8.57 9.94 15.84
N ALA A 302 7.79 9.78 16.90
CA ALA A 302 7.52 10.87 17.85
C ALA A 302 8.76 11.23 18.69
N GLY A 303 9.63 10.26 18.96
CA GLY A 303 10.90 10.47 19.65
C GLY A 303 12.00 11.05 18.77
N ASP A 304 12.16 10.45 17.58
CA ASP A 304 13.17 10.83 16.59
C ASP A 304 12.55 10.85 15.17
N PRO A 305 12.21 12.03 14.65
CA PRO A 305 11.63 12.17 13.31
C PRO A 305 12.56 11.70 12.18
N THR A 306 13.87 11.65 12.43
CA THR A 306 14.88 11.20 11.44
C THR A 306 15.10 9.70 11.46
N ALA A 307 14.62 8.98 12.50
CA ALA A 307 14.75 7.55 12.59
C ALA A 307 14.08 6.86 11.39
N GLU A 308 14.76 5.85 10.87
CA GLU A 308 14.17 5.03 9.83
C GLU A 308 12.93 4.26 10.34
N PRO A 309 11.86 4.19 9.54
CA PRO A 309 10.62 3.51 9.94
C PRO A 309 10.82 2.05 10.36
N THR A 310 11.80 1.37 9.74
CA THR A 310 12.10 -0.05 9.98
C THR A 310 12.90 -0.30 11.26
N THR A 311 13.49 0.74 11.89
CA THR A 311 14.42 0.57 13.03
C THR A 311 13.79 -0.20 14.19
N MET A 312 12.53 0.07 14.56
CA MET A 312 11.88 -0.67 15.66
C MET A 312 11.69 -2.15 15.33
N ARG A 313 11.29 -2.47 14.09
CA ARG A 313 11.05 -3.86 13.68
C ARG A 313 12.32 -4.70 13.70
N THR A 314 13.44 -4.07 13.37
CA THR A 314 14.74 -4.73 13.28
C THR A 314 15.49 -4.76 14.62
N THR A 315 15.01 -4.07 15.66
CA THR A 315 15.61 -4.07 17.00
C THR A 315 15.07 -5.22 17.84
N LEU A 316 15.95 -5.97 18.49
CA LEU A 316 15.60 -7.06 19.41
C LEU A 316 15.16 -6.49 20.78
N SER A 317 13.99 -5.85 20.79
CA SER A 317 13.41 -5.23 21.99
C SER A 317 11.89 -5.38 22.02
N ALA A 318 11.36 -5.81 23.14
CA ALA A 318 9.92 -5.93 23.37
C ALA A 318 9.26 -4.60 23.75
N THR A 319 10.04 -3.61 24.18
CA THR A 319 9.52 -2.35 24.73
C THR A 319 9.50 -1.26 23.68
N ALA A 320 8.35 -0.57 23.53
CA ALA A 320 8.28 0.66 22.76
C ALA A 320 8.92 1.83 23.55
N PRO A 321 9.60 2.76 22.88
CA PRO A 321 10.01 4.00 23.51
C PRO A 321 8.78 4.81 23.96
N PRO A 322 8.90 5.61 25.05
CA PRO A 322 7.80 6.44 25.50
C PRO A 322 7.46 7.50 24.44
N VAL A 323 6.17 7.75 24.24
CA VAL A 323 5.70 8.80 23.32
C VAL A 323 5.83 10.16 23.99
N ASP A 324 6.66 11.02 23.43
CA ASP A 324 6.74 12.44 23.80
C ASP A 324 5.64 13.22 23.08
N LEU A 325 4.62 13.65 23.82
CA LEU A 325 3.46 14.38 23.27
C LEU A 325 3.84 15.69 22.57
N ARG A 326 4.87 16.40 23.05
CA ARG A 326 5.32 17.64 22.41
C ARG A 326 5.97 17.37 21.07
N LYS A 327 6.82 16.35 21.00
CA LYS A 327 7.44 15.92 19.74
C LYS A 327 6.41 15.35 18.76
N LEU A 328 5.43 14.59 19.25
CA LEU A 328 4.31 14.11 18.46
C LEU A 328 3.49 15.27 17.88
N ALA A 329 3.17 16.29 18.67
CA ALA A 329 2.45 17.48 18.21
C ALA A 329 3.25 18.22 17.12
N ASN A 330 4.55 18.44 17.33
CA ASN A 330 5.43 19.09 16.34
C ASN A 330 5.50 18.27 15.04
N LYS A 331 5.70 16.94 15.13
CA LYS A 331 5.66 16.04 13.97
C LYS A 331 4.34 16.16 13.22
N THR A 332 3.21 16.14 13.95
CA THR A 332 1.87 16.24 13.36
C THR A 332 1.68 17.56 12.61
N LEU A 333 2.09 18.68 13.23
CA LEU A 333 2.00 20.01 12.60
C LEU A 333 2.87 20.11 11.35
N THR A 334 4.12 19.63 11.41
CA THR A 334 5.04 19.63 10.27
C THR A 334 4.50 18.77 9.12
N SER A 335 4.02 17.56 9.43
CA SER A 335 3.43 16.67 8.43
C SER A 335 2.16 17.25 7.81
N LEU A 336 1.29 17.86 8.62
CA LEU A 336 0.08 18.51 8.13
C LEU A 336 0.40 19.71 7.24
N GLN A 337 1.42 20.51 7.59
CA GLN A 337 1.89 21.61 6.76
C GLN A 337 2.40 21.12 5.40
N GLU A 338 3.16 20.03 5.39
CA GLU A 338 3.64 19.41 4.15
C GLU A 338 2.50 18.86 3.31
N ASP A 339 1.51 18.21 3.94
CA ASP A 339 0.33 17.69 3.26
C ASP A 339 -0.49 18.78 2.58
N LEU A 340 -0.69 19.91 3.25
CA LEU A 340 -1.43 21.05 2.70
C LEU A 340 -0.64 21.81 1.63
N LYS A 341 0.70 21.90 1.80
CA LYS A 341 1.57 22.66 0.89
C LYS A 341 1.80 21.93 -0.44
N SER A 342 2.07 20.63 -0.39
CA SER A 342 2.52 19.86 -1.57
C SER A 342 1.66 18.64 -1.88
N ARG A 343 1.41 17.76 -0.92
CA ARG A 343 0.85 16.43 -1.16
C ARG A 343 -0.61 16.44 -1.60
N MET A 344 -1.40 17.39 -1.10
CA MET A 344 -2.81 17.54 -1.52
C MET A 344 -2.91 17.88 -3.01
N TRP A 345 -1.98 18.67 -3.54
CA TRP A 345 -1.90 19.00 -4.97
C TRP A 345 -1.33 17.87 -5.81
N ALA A 346 -0.39 17.11 -5.26
CA ALA A 346 0.19 15.92 -5.88
C ALA A 346 -0.73 14.69 -5.83
N GLY A 347 -1.87 14.74 -5.12
CA GLY A 347 -2.80 13.62 -4.94
C GLY A 347 -3.47 13.07 -6.21
N GLY A 348 -3.15 13.61 -7.37
CA GLY A 348 -3.54 13.10 -8.67
C GLY A 348 -4.78 13.74 -9.29
N ALA A 349 -5.50 14.59 -8.56
CA ALA A 349 -6.66 15.31 -9.08
C ALA A 349 -6.28 16.59 -9.86
N MET A 350 -5.03 17.05 -9.76
CA MET A 350 -4.46 18.20 -10.49
C MET A 350 -5.43 19.41 -10.57
N TRP A 351 -5.84 19.79 -11.78
CA TRP A 351 -6.74 20.92 -12.02
C TRP A 351 -8.10 20.79 -11.31
N LEU A 352 -8.60 19.57 -11.15
CA LEU A 352 -9.84 19.35 -10.42
C LEU A 352 -9.70 19.62 -8.93
N THR A 353 -8.49 19.56 -8.35
CA THR A 353 -8.22 20.04 -6.99
C THR A 353 -8.46 21.55 -6.89
N ALA A 354 -7.99 22.35 -7.86
CA ALA A 354 -8.21 23.79 -7.88
C ALA A 354 -9.71 24.13 -7.97
N PHE A 355 -10.46 23.44 -8.83
CA PHE A 355 -11.92 23.60 -8.90
C PHE A 355 -12.63 23.15 -7.62
N PHE A 356 -12.16 22.08 -6.97
CA PHE A 356 -12.68 21.66 -5.68
C PHE A 356 -12.48 22.75 -4.60
N VAL A 357 -11.25 23.30 -4.50
CA VAL A 357 -10.93 24.36 -3.52
C VAL A 357 -11.74 25.61 -3.80
N ALA A 358 -11.83 26.05 -5.07
CA ALA A 358 -12.64 27.20 -5.46
C ALA A 358 -14.14 26.99 -5.21
N GLY A 359 -14.62 25.77 -5.41
CA GLY A 359 -16.03 25.39 -5.17
C GLY A 359 -16.33 24.99 -3.73
N TRP A 360 -15.36 25.01 -2.83
CA TRP A 360 -15.53 24.45 -1.48
C TRP A 360 -16.66 25.10 -0.70
N LEU A 361 -16.81 26.41 -0.77
CA LEU A 361 -17.88 27.16 -0.11
C LEU A 361 -19.12 27.36 -0.99
N TYR A 362 -19.09 26.91 -2.25
CA TYR A 362 -20.21 27.10 -3.17
C TYR A 362 -21.43 26.26 -2.77
N PRO A 363 -22.61 26.86 -2.61
CA PRO A 363 -23.84 26.13 -2.29
C PRO A 363 -24.39 25.43 -3.54
N PHE A 364 -24.19 24.10 -3.65
CA PHE A 364 -24.79 23.32 -4.72
C PHE A 364 -26.31 23.27 -4.58
N ARG A 365 -27.03 23.30 -5.71
CA ARG A 365 -28.50 23.23 -5.71
C ARG A 365 -29.05 21.96 -5.08
N ALA A 366 -28.36 20.84 -5.24
CA ALA A 366 -28.74 19.55 -4.65
C ALA A 366 -28.39 19.50 -3.16
N GLY A 367 -29.39 19.41 -2.29
CA GLY A 367 -29.19 19.32 -0.83
C GLY A 367 -28.27 18.17 -0.39
N PRO A 368 -28.41 16.94 -0.93
CA PRO A 368 -27.48 15.84 -0.66
C PRO A 368 -26.04 16.16 -1.01
N ALA A 369 -25.76 16.79 -2.16
CA ALA A 369 -24.41 17.17 -2.56
C ALA A 369 -23.77 18.17 -1.58
N ASN A 370 -24.55 19.14 -1.08
CA ASN A 370 -24.07 20.10 -0.07
C ASN A 370 -23.69 19.40 1.24
N ARG A 371 -24.55 18.49 1.74
CA ARG A 371 -24.28 17.79 3.00
C ARG A 371 -23.07 16.86 2.85
N LEU A 372 -23.00 16.10 1.76
CA LEU A 372 -21.87 15.20 1.50
C LEU A 372 -20.56 15.95 1.28
N ARG A 373 -20.57 17.17 0.77
CA ARG A 373 -19.38 18.03 0.74
C ARG A 373 -18.82 18.26 2.14
N TRP A 374 -19.68 18.54 3.14
CA TRP A 374 -19.22 18.72 4.53
C TRP A 374 -18.79 17.40 5.17
N VAL A 375 -19.45 16.27 4.86
CA VAL A 375 -18.96 14.94 5.25
C VAL A 375 -17.57 14.68 4.65
N PHE A 376 -17.37 15.04 3.38
CA PHE A 376 -16.06 14.93 2.73
C PHE A 376 -15.02 15.83 3.37
N THR A 377 -15.36 17.08 3.68
CA THR A 377 -14.47 18.00 4.39
C THR A 377 -14.05 17.44 5.76
N ALA A 378 -15.00 16.90 6.52
CA ALA A 378 -14.70 16.24 7.79
C ALA A 378 -13.82 14.99 7.59
N ALA A 379 -14.11 14.16 6.59
CA ALA A 379 -13.31 12.99 6.26
C ALA A 379 -11.88 13.36 5.85
N LEU A 380 -11.71 14.39 5.01
CA LEU A 380 -10.41 14.92 4.61
C LEU A 380 -9.63 15.40 5.84
N GLY A 381 -10.24 16.24 6.69
CA GLY A 381 -9.59 16.76 7.89
C GLY A 381 -9.17 15.66 8.87
N VAL A 382 -10.09 14.71 9.15
CA VAL A 382 -9.81 13.58 10.07
C VAL A 382 -8.71 12.67 9.51
N LEU A 383 -8.75 12.33 8.22
CA LEU A 383 -7.72 11.47 7.62
C LEU A 383 -6.36 12.14 7.52
N LEU A 384 -6.28 13.41 7.12
CA LEU A 384 -5.02 14.15 7.09
C LEU A 384 -4.42 14.27 8.50
N LEU A 385 -5.24 14.62 9.49
CA LEU A 385 -4.79 14.69 10.88
C LEU A 385 -4.33 13.32 11.41
N ALA A 386 -5.12 12.28 11.14
CA ALA A 386 -4.77 10.91 11.54
C ALA A 386 -3.47 10.44 10.89
N GLN A 387 -3.28 10.69 9.60
CA GLN A 387 -2.02 10.36 8.93
C GLN A 387 -0.85 11.18 9.46
N ALA A 388 -1.00 12.48 9.60
CA ALA A 388 0.04 13.35 10.15
C ALA A 388 0.49 12.91 11.55
N ALA A 389 -0.46 12.44 12.38
CA ALA A 389 -0.18 11.95 13.73
C ALA A 389 0.35 10.51 13.74
N LEU A 390 -0.29 9.59 12.99
CA LEU A 390 -0.08 8.14 13.11
C LEU A 390 0.89 7.56 12.08
N ASN A 391 1.20 8.29 10.98
CA ASN A 391 2.09 7.76 9.96
C ASN A 391 3.52 7.67 10.48
N SER A 392 4.11 6.50 10.32
CA SER A 392 5.52 6.23 10.64
C SER A 392 6.50 6.64 9.52
N GLY A 393 6.01 7.17 8.39
CA GLY A 393 6.83 7.51 7.22
C GLY A 393 7.16 6.34 6.29
N GLU A 394 6.69 5.12 6.62
CA GLU A 394 6.92 3.94 5.78
C GLU A 394 6.03 3.86 4.55
N THR A 395 4.91 4.57 4.57
CA THR A 395 3.90 4.42 3.54
C THR A 395 3.97 5.55 2.53
N GLU A 396 4.21 5.21 1.28
CA GLU A 396 3.90 6.05 0.11
C GLU A 396 2.39 6.28 -0.05
N ARG A 397 1.58 5.81 0.92
CA ARG A 397 0.13 5.82 0.89
C ARG A 397 -0.43 7.07 1.53
N HIS A 398 -0.64 8.10 0.74
CA HIS A 398 -1.22 9.36 1.22
C HIS A 398 -2.73 9.41 1.13
N ALA A 399 -3.39 9.96 2.17
CA ALA A 399 -4.82 10.23 2.19
C ALA A 399 -5.27 11.12 1.03
N ALA A 400 -4.43 12.02 0.55
CA ALA A 400 -4.70 12.83 -0.62
C ALA A 400 -4.97 11.97 -1.88
N VAL A 401 -4.22 10.88 -2.07
CA VAL A 401 -4.43 9.94 -3.18
C VAL A 401 -5.69 9.10 -2.96
N TRP A 402 -5.95 8.65 -1.71
CA TRP A 402 -7.16 7.86 -1.42
C TRP A 402 -8.44 8.64 -1.67
N LEU A 403 -8.42 9.95 -1.36
CA LEU A 403 -9.56 10.85 -1.48
C LEU A 403 -9.64 11.54 -2.85
N ALA A 404 -8.62 11.41 -3.70
CA ALA A 404 -8.58 12.04 -5.01
C ALA A 404 -9.85 11.78 -5.86
N PRO A 405 -10.43 10.57 -5.91
CA PRO A 405 -11.65 10.33 -6.66
C PRO A 405 -12.82 11.22 -6.23
N ILE A 406 -12.92 11.54 -4.94
CA ILE A 406 -14.01 12.38 -4.39
C ILE A 406 -13.71 13.86 -4.67
N VAL A 407 -12.44 14.29 -4.55
CA VAL A 407 -11.99 15.61 -5.00
C VAL A 407 -12.35 15.81 -6.47
N MET A 408 -12.10 14.80 -7.32
CA MET A 408 -12.45 14.85 -8.75
C MET A 408 -13.96 14.98 -8.98
N VAL A 409 -14.80 14.29 -8.20
CA VAL A 409 -16.26 14.39 -8.32
C VAL A 409 -16.75 15.80 -7.98
N PHE A 410 -16.34 16.37 -6.85
CA PHE A 410 -16.77 17.71 -6.44
C PHE A 410 -16.12 18.81 -7.30
N GLY A 411 -14.85 18.66 -7.68
CA GLY A 411 -14.15 19.55 -8.60
C GLY A 411 -14.81 19.59 -9.98
N ALA A 412 -15.15 18.41 -10.54
CA ALA A 412 -15.90 18.31 -11.79
C ALA A 412 -17.30 18.90 -11.64
N GLY A 413 -17.98 18.69 -10.52
CA GLY A 413 -19.28 19.32 -10.25
C GLY A 413 -19.20 20.86 -10.31
N PHE A 414 -18.22 21.45 -9.66
CA PHE A 414 -18.03 22.91 -9.70
C PHE A 414 -17.55 23.41 -11.07
N PHE A 415 -16.68 22.66 -11.75
CA PHE A 415 -16.31 22.98 -13.15
C PHE A 415 -17.54 23.12 -14.05
N PHE A 416 -18.52 22.21 -13.98
CA PHE A 416 -19.74 22.32 -14.78
C PHE A 416 -20.65 23.47 -14.34
N VAL A 417 -20.62 23.88 -13.07
CA VAL A 417 -21.31 25.08 -12.59
C VAL A 417 -20.70 26.32 -13.25
N LEU A 418 -19.38 26.45 -13.26
CA LEU A 418 -18.68 27.56 -13.91
C LEU A 418 -18.91 27.57 -15.42
N LEU A 419 -18.88 26.39 -16.05
CA LEU A 419 -19.14 26.25 -17.47
C LEU A 419 -20.55 26.72 -17.84
N GLY A 420 -21.55 26.37 -17.02
CA GLY A 420 -22.94 26.80 -17.23
C GLY A 420 -23.19 28.29 -16.91
N SER A 421 -22.34 28.94 -16.12
CA SER A 421 -22.44 30.36 -15.81
C SER A 421 -21.80 31.27 -16.85
N ASN A 422 -20.93 30.74 -17.72
CA ASN A 422 -20.22 31.48 -18.75
C ASN A 422 -20.83 31.21 -20.15
N ALA A 423 -21.41 32.25 -20.77
CA ALA A 423 -22.10 32.11 -22.05
C ALA A 423 -21.20 31.58 -23.19
N LEU A 424 -19.93 31.99 -23.22
CA LEU A 424 -18.98 31.55 -24.27
C LEU A 424 -18.52 30.11 -24.06
N LEU A 425 -18.16 29.73 -22.85
CA LEU A 425 -17.71 28.37 -22.52
C LEU A 425 -18.87 27.38 -22.54
N GLY A 426 -20.09 27.82 -22.24
CA GLY A 426 -21.31 27.02 -22.28
C GLY A 426 -21.68 26.52 -23.68
N LEU A 427 -21.15 27.13 -24.74
CA LEU A 427 -21.34 26.70 -26.13
C LEU A 427 -20.53 25.41 -26.47
N TRP A 428 -19.42 25.18 -25.76
CA TRP A 428 -18.46 24.10 -26.06
C TRP A 428 -18.17 23.16 -24.91
N PRO A 429 -19.18 22.61 -24.20
CA PRO A 429 -18.96 21.83 -23.00
C PRO A 429 -18.14 20.55 -23.22
N ARG A 430 -18.28 19.93 -24.40
CA ARG A 430 -17.50 18.74 -24.77
C ARG A 430 -16.03 19.07 -25.02
N ALA A 431 -15.76 20.20 -25.70
CA ALA A 431 -14.40 20.65 -25.94
C ALA A 431 -13.69 21.05 -24.64
N ALA A 432 -14.36 21.75 -23.72
CA ALA A 432 -13.83 22.11 -22.42
C ALA A 432 -13.52 20.87 -21.56
N MET A 433 -14.41 19.87 -21.58
CA MET A 433 -14.18 18.59 -20.90
C MET A 433 -13.00 17.82 -21.52
N ALA A 434 -12.92 17.78 -22.87
CA ALA A 434 -11.80 17.13 -23.56
C ALA A 434 -10.47 17.83 -23.29
N ALA A 435 -10.45 19.16 -23.24
CA ALA A 435 -9.26 19.95 -22.91
C ALA A 435 -8.79 19.65 -21.46
N LEU A 436 -9.72 19.62 -20.50
CA LEU A 436 -9.38 19.32 -19.11
C LEU A 436 -8.83 17.89 -18.96
N LEU A 437 -9.44 16.89 -19.62
CA LEU A 437 -8.93 15.51 -19.65
C LEU A 437 -7.58 15.42 -20.37
N GLY A 438 -7.39 16.18 -21.44
CA GLY A 438 -6.11 16.28 -22.15
C GLY A 438 -4.99 16.80 -21.23
N LEU A 439 -5.27 17.91 -20.51
CA LEU A 439 -4.32 18.44 -19.53
C LEU A 439 -4.03 17.46 -18.39
N GLN A 440 -5.04 16.72 -17.93
CA GLN A 440 -4.88 15.68 -16.91
C GLN A 440 -4.03 14.51 -17.43
N ALA A 441 -4.12 14.19 -18.72
CA ALA A 441 -3.40 13.10 -19.34
C ALA A 441 -1.92 13.40 -19.64
N LEU A 442 -1.51 14.67 -19.75
CA LEU A 442 -0.16 15.06 -20.18
C LEU A 442 0.96 14.38 -19.38
N PRO A 443 0.95 14.39 -18.04
CA PRO A 443 2.01 13.73 -17.27
C PRO A 443 2.02 12.20 -17.50
N LEU A 444 0.84 11.58 -17.54
CA LEU A 444 0.73 10.14 -17.79
C LEU A 444 1.20 9.78 -19.22
N ALA A 445 0.89 10.61 -20.20
CA ALA A 445 1.34 10.41 -21.58
C ALA A 445 2.87 10.51 -21.68
N HIS A 446 3.47 11.47 -20.97
CA HIS A 446 4.93 11.59 -20.87
C HIS A 446 5.54 10.31 -20.32
N ASP A 447 5.08 9.86 -19.16
CA ASP A 447 5.59 8.65 -18.49
C ASP A 447 5.33 7.37 -19.34
N ALA A 448 4.18 7.31 -20.03
CA ALA A 448 3.86 6.17 -20.89
C ALA A 448 4.65 6.14 -22.20
N LEU A 449 5.23 7.25 -22.65
CA LEU A 449 6.10 7.32 -23.83
C LEU A 449 7.56 7.01 -23.51
N GLU A 450 7.96 7.01 -22.26
CA GLU A 450 9.30 6.61 -21.86
C GLU A 450 9.60 5.16 -22.29
N PRO A 451 10.86 4.86 -22.64
CA PRO A 451 11.26 3.49 -22.96
C PRO A 451 11.18 2.61 -21.70
N ARG A 452 10.86 1.34 -21.91
CA ARG A 452 10.81 0.35 -20.82
C ARG A 452 12.17 0.25 -20.13
N ARG A 453 12.18 0.37 -18.80
CA ARG A 453 13.36 0.10 -17.97
C ARG A 453 13.45 -1.40 -17.69
N LEU A 454 14.67 -1.94 -17.69
CA LEU A 454 14.93 -3.38 -17.57
C LEU A 454 15.44 -3.80 -16.17
N HIS A 455 15.10 -3.07 -15.13
CA HIS A 455 15.50 -3.40 -13.76
C HIS A 455 14.31 -3.32 -12.80
N PHE A 456 14.40 -4.12 -11.73
CA PHE A 456 13.38 -4.09 -10.68
C PHE A 456 13.49 -2.79 -9.89
N GLN A 457 12.36 -2.32 -9.40
CA GLN A 457 12.29 -1.09 -8.62
C GLN A 457 12.66 -1.33 -7.16
N TYR A 458 12.18 -2.44 -6.59
CA TYR A 458 12.51 -2.88 -5.24
C TYR A 458 12.25 -4.39 -5.08
N PRO A 459 13.17 -5.15 -4.48
CA PRO A 459 14.58 -4.79 -4.37
C PRO A 459 15.17 -4.55 -5.75
N PRO A 460 16.27 -3.78 -5.89
CA PRO A 460 16.81 -3.39 -7.21
C PRO A 460 17.53 -4.53 -7.95
N TYR A 461 17.24 -5.78 -7.62
CA TYR A 461 17.86 -6.98 -8.18
C TYR A 461 16.82 -7.96 -8.69
N PHE A 462 17.25 -8.80 -9.62
CA PHE A 462 16.36 -9.82 -10.15
C PHE A 462 15.99 -10.87 -9.09
N PRO A 463 14.75 -11.35 -9.08
CA PRO A 463 14.28 -12.39 -8.19
C PRO A 463 15.15 -13.66 -8.16
N SER A 464 15.87 -13.95 -9.25
CA SER A 464 16.80 -15.09 -9.34
C SER A 464 17.92 -15.08 -8.28
N LEU A 465 18.32 -13.90 -7.80
CA LEU A 465 19.28 -13.80 -6.69
C LEU A 465 18.75 -14.50 -5.44
N PHE A 466 17.51 -14.16 -5.05
CA PHE A 466 16.88 -14.71 -3.84
C PHE A 466 16.56 -16.20 -3.98
N GLN A 467 16.22 -16.63 -5.18
CA GLN A 467 16.03 -18.06 -5.49
C GLN A 467 17.36 -18.82 -5.42
N GLY A 468 18.45 -18.19 -5.87
CA GLY A 468 19.82 -18.73 -5.79
C GLY A 468 20.24 -18.99 -4.33
N MET A 469 19.96 -18.07 -3.42
CA MET A 469 20.24 -18.24 -1.99
C MET A 469 19.52 -19.46 -1.42
N ARG A 470 18.23 -19.60 -1.69
CA ARG A 470 17.48 -20.79 -1.27
C ARG A 470 18.08 -22.07 -1.85
N LEU A 471 18.40 -22.10 -3.14
CA LEU A 471 18.99 -23.28 -3.79
C LEU A 471 20.35 -23.64 -3.19
N GLU A 472 21.14 -22.66 -2.77
CA GLU A 472 22.42 -22.91 -2.09
C GLU A 472 22.22 -23.62 -0.75
N LEU A 473 21.29 -23.12 0.09
CA LEU A 473 20.94 -23.81 1.34
C LEU A 473 20.34 -25.19 1.10
N GLN A 474 19.54 -25.35 0.05
CA GLN A 474 18.95 -26.65 -0.30
C GLN A 474 20.02 -27.66 -0.74
N ARG A 475 20.97 -27.26 -1.57
CA ARG A 475 22.11 -28.12 -2.01
C ARG A 475 22.99 -28.56 -0.85
N ARG A 476 23.04 -27.78 0.22
CA ARG A 476 23.80 -28.06 1.44
C ARG A 476 22.97 -28.79 2.51
N GLU A 477 21.73 -29.13 2.22
CA GLU A 477 20.77 -29.70 3.21
C GLU A 477 20.69 -28.84 4.49
N ALA A 478 20.81 -27.53 4.36
CA ALA A 478 20.88 -26.58 5.44
C ALA A 478 19.54 -25.88 5.73
N ILE A 479 18.53 -26.07 4.86
CA ILE A 479 17.19 -25.48 5.05
C ILE A 479 16.61 -25.92 6.42
N GLY A 480 16.06 -24.94 7.15
CA GLY A 480 15.48 -25.14 8.47
C GLY A 480 16.50 -25.20 9.62
N ARG A 481 17.76 -25.54 9.33
CA ARG A 481 18.85 -25.55 10.33
C ARG A 481 19.57 -24.21 10.38
N PHE A 482 19.79 -23.59 9.23
CA PHE A 482 20.40 -22.28 9.09
C PHE A 482 19.36 -21.27 8.59
N GLY A 483 19.44 -20.03 9.09
CA GLY A 483 18.64 -18.92 8.63
C GLY A 483 19.36 -18.08 7.57
N ILE A 484 18.59 -17.33 6.79
CA ILE A 484 19.11 -16.23 5.97
C ILE A 484 18.89 -14.95 6.75
N MET A 485 19.86 -14.02 6.73
CA MET A 485 19.67 -12.66 7.21
C MET A 485 19.87 -11.69 6.06
N ALA A 486 19.04 -10.65 5.96
CA ALA A 486 19.11 -9.68 4.88
C ALA A 486 18.64 -8.30 5.32
N ASP A 487 19.14 -7.28 4.68
CA ASP A 487 18.60 -5.91 4.76
C ASP A 487 17.35 -5.72 3.89
N VAL A 488 17.05 -6.71 3.03
CA VAL A 488 15.83 -6.82 2.22
C VAL A 488 15.13 -8.17 2.43
N PRO A 489 14.73 -8.50 3.68
CA PRO A 489 14.23 -9.83 4.03
C PRO A 489 12.93 -10.18 3.31
N ALA A 490 12.09 -9.20 2.99
CA ALA A 490 10.84 -9.45 2.26
C ALA A 490 11.09 -9.90 0.81
N GLY A 491 12.22 -9.49 0.20
CA GLY A 491 12.65 -10.03 -1.10
C GLY A 491 13.01 -11.51 -1.02
N VAL A 492 13.74 -11.91 0.02
CA VAL A 492 14.07 -13.33 0.27
C VAL A 492 12.79 -14.13 0.52
N ALA A 493 11.88 -13.60 1.34
CA ALA A 493 10.60 -14.25 1.64
C ALA A 493 9.75 -14.43 0.38
N TRP A 494 9.49 -13.38 -0.38
CA TRP A 494 8.58 -13.42 -1.53
C TRP A 494 9.15 -14.16 -2.73
N TYR A 495 10.36 -13.80 -3.18
CA TYR A 495 10.99 -14.39 -4.37
C TYR A 495 11.72 -15.70 -4.06
N GLY A 496 12.46 -15.75 -2.95
CA GLY A 496 13.20 -16.94 -2.52
C GLY A 496 12.31 -18.01 -1.88
N ARG A 497 11.13 -17.65 -1.37
CA ARG A 497 10.26 -18.55 -0.59
C ARG A 497 10.97 -19.17 0.61
N GLU A 498 11.90 -18.44 1.19
CA GLU A 498 12.68 -18.89 2.35
C GLU A 498 12.57 -17.88 3.48
N ARG A 499 12.75 -18.37 4.68
CA ARG A 499 12.71 -17.53 5.89
C ARG A 499 13.92 -16.65 5.96
N ALA A 500 13.69 -15.36 6.26
CA ALA A 500 14.76 -14.41 6.39
C ALA A 500 14.59 -13.53 7.64
N TRP A 501 15.66 -13.43 8.40
CA TRP A 501 15.76 -12.45 9.47
C TRP A 501 16.05 -11.07 8.89
N ALA A 502 15.34 -10.07 9.39
CA ALA A 502 15.68 -8.68 9.11
C ALA A 502 17.01 -8.31 9.80
N LEU A 503 17.89 -7.63 9.08
CA LEU A 503 19.18 -7.20 9.60
C LEU A 503 19.00 -6.26 10.79
N PRO A 504 19.50 -6.59 11.99
CA PRO A 504 19.40 -5.73 13.15
C PRO A 504 20.42 -4.58 13.09
N PRO A 505 20.08 -3.38 13.61
CA PRO A 505 20.98 -2.23 13.63
C PRO A 505 22.17 -2.40 14.60
N ARG A 506 22.06 -3.31 15.56
CA ARG A 506 23.08 -3.59 16.57
C ARG A 506 23.73 -4.94 16.34
N LEU A 507 25.06 -4.98 16.33
CA LEU A 507 25.81 -6.21 16.14
C LEU A 507 25.56 -7.23 17.26
N ARG A 508 25.34 -6.76 18.50
CA ARG A 508 24.97 -7.63 19.62
C ARG A 508 23.64 -8.38 19.38
N ASP A 509 22.68 -7.73 18.74
CA ASP A 509 21.38 -8.34 18.42
C ASP A 509 21.55 -9.40 17.32
N PHE A 510 22.47 -9.19 16.37
CA PHE A 510 22.89 -10.20 15.40
C PHE A 510 23.42 -11.46 16.09
N TYR A 511 24.35 -11.31 17.05
CA TYR A 511 24.89 -12.45 17.77
C TYR A 511 23.80 -13.16 18.60
N ALA A 512 22.90 -12.41 19.25
CA ALA A 512 21.79 -12.99 20.01
C ALA A 512 20.84 -13.82 19.11
N ILE A 513 20.54 -13.34 17.91
CA ILE A 513 19.76 -14.09 16.91
C ILE A 513 20.51 -15.33 16.45
N THR A 514 21.81 -15.22 16.20
CA THR A 514 22.65 -16.35 15.74
C THR A 514 22.72 -17.47 16.77
N LEU A 515 22.60 -17.16 18.06
CA LEU A 515 22.50 -18.16 19.13
C LEU A 515 21.15 -18.90 19.12
N GLN A 516 20.05 -18.24 18.70
CA GLN A 516 18.74 -18.87 18.57
C GLN A 516 18.65 -19.70 17.29
N GLN A 517 19.14 -19.16 16.19
CA GLN A 517 19.19 -19.82 14.89
C GLN A 517 20.50 -19.44 14.18
N PRO A 518 21.39 -20.41 13.89
CA PRO A 518 22.61 -20.12 13.15
C PRO A 518 22.31 -19.47 11.79
N ILE A 519 22.94 -18.34 11.49
CA ILE A 519 22.82 -17.66 10.21
C ILE A 519 23.79 -18.31 9.22
N GLY A 520 23.24 -18.87 8.12
CA GLY A 520 24.02 -19.48 7.04
C GLY A 520 24.44 -18.50 5.98
N GLU A 521 23.58 -17.54 5.68
CA GLU A 521 23.80 -16.54 4.63
C GLU A 521 23.40 -15.14 5.12
N LEU A 522 24.24 -14.15 4.83
CA LEU A 522 23.95 -12.74 5.06
C LEU A 522 24.01 -12.00 3.73
N LEU A 523 22.90 -11.38 3.35
CA LEU A 523 22.78 -10.53 2.16
C LEU A 523 22.79 -9.06 2.59
N LEU A 524 23.72 -8.30 2.02
CA LEU A 524 23.81 -6.84 2.17
C LEU A 524 23.70 -6.19 0.80
N THR A 525 22.76 -5.25 0.67
CA THR A 525 22.42 -4.56 -0.58
C THR A 525 22.76 -3.07 -0.51
N PRO A 526 22.66 -2.30 -1.60
CA PRO A 526 22.79 -0.85 -1.58
C PRO A 526 21.86 -0.12 -0.62
N ARG A 527 20.83 -0.79 -0.09
CA ARG A 527 19.99 -0.22 0.98
C ARG A 527 20.81 0.09 2.22
N THR A 528 21.73 -0.80 2.59
CA THR A 528 22.65 -0.64 3.72
C THR A 528 23.99 -0.05 3.26
N LEU A 529 24.44 -0.44 2.08
CA LEU A 529 25.74 -0.10 1.50
C LEU A 529 25.57 0.89 0.35
N ASP A 530 25.02 2.07 0.62
CA ASP A 530 24.82 3.11 -0.39
C ASP A 530 26.14 3.67 -0.93
N ARG A 531 26.11 4.29 -2.11
CA ARG A 531 27.30 4.87 -2.75
C ARG A 531 28.03 5.89 -1.89
N PRO A 532 27.38 6.84 -1.20
CA PRO A 532 28.05 7.76 -0.29
C PRO A 532 28.82 7.07 0.83
N PHE A 533 28.24 6.01 1.41
CA PHE A 533 28.88 5.22 2.45
C PHE A 533 30.24 4.65 1.99
N PHE A 534 30.27 3.95 0.85
CA PHE A 534 31.51 3.39 0.32
C PHE A 534 32.47 4.45 -0.21
N SER A 535 31.98 5.53 -0.80
CA SER A 535 32.82 6.65 -1.25
C SER A 535 33.55 7.31 -0.07
N GLU A 536 32.89 7.47 1.06
CA GLU A 536 33.51 8.01 2.27
C GLU A 536 34.56 7.06 2.85
N LEU A 537 34.34 5.75 2.83
CA LEU A 537 35.30 4.75 3.26
C LEU A 537 36.51 4.68 2.33
N ASN A 538 36.31 4.74 1.01
CA ASN A 538 37.38 4.70 0.01
C ASN A 538 38.21 5.99 -0.05
N ALA A 539 37.62 7.15 0.24
CA ALA A 539 38.29 8.43 0.23
C ALA A 539 39.31 8.60 1.39
N ARG A 540 39.25 7.74 2.40
CA ARG A 540 40.16 7.73 3.54
C ARG A 540 41.04 6.48 3.46
N PRO A 541 42.36 6.60 3.25
CA PRO A 541 43.24 5.45 3.38
C PRO A 541 43.06 4.88 4.81
N ILE A 542 42.54 3.68 4.88
CA ILE A 542 42.37 2.95 6.15
C ILE A 542 43.75 2.52 6.59
N LEU A 543 44.45 3.40 7.32
CA LEU A 543 45.70 3.06 7.97
C LEU A 543 45.41 2.03 9.08
N PRO A 544 46.28 1.03 9.27
CA PRO A 544 46.20 0.14 10.42
C PRO A 544 46.16 0.97 11.70
N GLY A 545 45.07 0.95 12.43
CA GLY A 545 44.78 1.79 13.61
C GLY A 545 43.73 2.88 13.39
N ALA A 546 43.42 3.29 12.14
CA ALA A 546 42.31 4.22 11.86
C ALA A 546 40.93 3.54 11.80
N LEU A 547 40.90 2.22 11.81
CA LEU A 547 39.68 1.41 11.95
C LEU A 547 38.90 1.72 13.23
N SER A 548 39.54 2.14 14.32
CA SER A 548 38.91 2.50 15.57
C SER A 548 38.02 3.76 15.50
N ALA A 549 38.24 4.63 14.51
CA ALA A 549 37.44 5.84 14.32
C ALA A 549 36.24 5.63 13.34
N VAL A 550 36.29 4.58 12.53
CA VAL A 550 35.23 4.23 11.56
C VAL A 550 33.96 3.67 12.24
N PRO A 551 34.05 2.81 13.26
CA PRO A 551 32.89 2.21 13.92
C PRO A 551 31.91 3.23 14.49
N ASN A 552 32.40 4.30 15.08
CA ASN A 552 31.56 5.32 15.69
C ASN A 552 30.65 6.08 14.71
N ARG A 553 31.09 6.19 13.44
CA ARG A 553 30.31 6.88 12.41
C ARG A 553 29.27 6.00 11.74
N PHE A 554 29.56 4.71 11.59
CA PHE A 554 28.72 3.74 10.90
C PHE A 554 28.03 2.75 11.86
N GLY A 555 28.07 3.03 13.17
CA GLY A 555 27.52 2.17 14.22
C GLY A 555 28.35 0.90 14.45
N GLU A 556 27.74 -0.06 15.14
CA GLU A 556 28.40 -1.32 15.53
C GLU A 556 28.82 -2.19 14.31
N TRP A 557 28.19 -2.00 13.14
CA TRP A 557 28.52 -2.72 11.91
C TRP A 557 29.71 -2.14 11.12
N GLY A 558 30.28 -1.00 11.56
CA GLY A 558 31.32 -0.29 10.83
C GLY A 558 32.55 -1.13 10.52
N GLU A 559 33.01 -1.98 11.44
CA GLU A 559 34.14 -2.89 11.22
C GLU A 559 33.83 -3.97 10.17
N ILE A 560 32.61 -4.49 10.17
CA ILE A 560 32.16 -5.47 9.17
C ILE A 560 32.13 -4.83 7.78
N TYR A 561 31.59 -3.63 7.67
CA TYR A 561 31.50 -2.92 6.39
C TYR A 561 32.89 -2.54 5.86
N ALA A 562 33.80 -2.09 6.74
CA ALA A 562 35.18 -1.87 6.35
C ALA A 562 35.87 -3.17 5.92
N GLY A 563 35.59 -4.27 6.60
CA GLY A 563 36.08 -5.60 6.26
C GLY A 563 35.65 -6.10 4.88
N LEU A 564 34.42 -5.71 4.43
CA LEU A 564 33.95 -6.03 3.08
C LEU A 564 34.80 -5.38 1.99
N LEU A 565 35.29 -4.16 2.23
CA LEU A 565 36.14 -3.42 1.27
C LEU A 565 37.59 -3.93 1.26
N THR A 566 38.09 -4.29 2.42
CA THR A 566 39.48 -4.76 2.58
C THR A 566 39.64 -6.26 2.35
N GLY A 567 38.56 -7.00 2.27
CA GLY A 567 38.56 -8.47 2.21
C GLY A 567 38.91 -9.17 3.54
N ALA A 568 39.03 -8.40 4.63
CA ALA A 568 39.45 -8.89 5.94
C ALA A 568 38.37 -8.64 7.00
N LEU A 569 37.50 -9.61 7.21
CA LEU A 569 36.48 -9.57 8.26
C LEU A 569 37.11 -9.86 9.65
N PRO A 570 36.52 -9.32 10.74
CA PRO A 570 36.95 -9.66 12.09
C PRO A 570 36.88 -11.17 12.35
N ARG A 571 37.89 -11.71 13.03
CA ARG A 571 37.99 -13.17 13.30
C ARG A 571 36.83 -13.75 14.10
N GLU A 572 36.20 -12.92 14.92
CA GLU A 572 35.07 -13.31 15.75
C GLU A 572 33.73 -13.29 15.00
N PHE A 573 33.72 -12.72 13.80
CA PHE A 573 32.50 -12.68 12.99
C PHE A 573 32.20 -14.06 12.39
N PRO A 574 30.99 -14.63 12.62
CA PRO A 574 30.71 -16.03 12.28
C PRO A 574 30.55 -16.28 10.77
N LEU A 575 30.56 -15.24 9.96
CA LEU A 575 30.41 -15.34 8.51
C LEU A 575 31.74 -14.96 7.86
N ALA A 576 32.09 -15.65 6.80
CA ALA A 576 33.36 -15.49 6.10
C ALA A 576 33.15 -15.39 4.58
N ALA A 577 34.24 -15.24 3.83
CA ALA A 577 34.30 -15.28 2.38
C ALA A 577 33.25 -14.37 1.70
N PRO A 578 33.35 -13.03 1.88
CA PRO A 578 32.41 -12.11 1.24
C PRO A 578 32.49 -12.25 -0.28
N GLN A 579 31.37 -12.66 -0.90
CA GLN A 579 31.23 -12.72 -2.34
C GLN A 579 30.61 -11.43 -2.82
N LYS A 580 31.37 -10.63 -3.57
CA LYS A 580 30.86 -9.45 -4.24
C LYS A 580 30.15 -9.86 -5.51
N LEU A 581 28.82 -9.77 -5.52
CA LEU A 581 27.99 -10.11 -6.68
C LEU A 581 27.81 -8.94 -7.65
N ALA A 582 27.78 -7.72 -7.12
CA ALA A 582 27.69 -6.47 -7.87
C ALA A 582 28.25 -5.31 -7.02
N GLU A 583 28.20 -4.09 -7.55
CA GLU A 583 28.55 -2.89 -6.78
C GLU A 583 27.61 -2.77 -5.56
N ASN A 584 28.21 -2.70 -4.35
CA ASN A 584 27.49 -2.61 -3.08
C ASN A 584 26.52 -3.78 -2.81
N LEU A 585 26.79 -4.95 -3.41
CA LEU A 585 26.02 -6.18 -3.19
C LEU A 585 26.96 -7.30 -2.75
N TYR A 586 26.77 -7.75 -1.53
CA TYR A 586 27.59 -8.79 -0.92
C TYR A 586 26.74 -9.91 -0.33
N VAL A 587 27.19 -11.14 -0.52
CA VAL A 587 26.70 -12.32 0.19
C VAL A 587 27.86 -12.90 1.00
N LEU A 588 27.62 -13.11 2.29
CA LEU A 588 28.56 -13.77 3.20
C LEU A 588 28.00 -15.13 3.57
N LEU A 589 28.85 -16.13 3.58
CA LEU A 589 28.47 -17.51 3.92
C LEU A 589 29.05 -17.91 5.28
N ASN A 590 28.31 -18.73 6.00
CA ASN A 590 28.81 -19.32 7.23
C ASN A 590 29.74 -20.50 6.92
N PRO A 591 31.00 -20.51 7.40
CA PRO A 591 31.92 -21.65 7.21
C PRO A 591 31.41 -22.98 7.78
N ALA A 592 30.49 -22.92 8.78
CA ALA A 592 29.87 -24.10 9.36
C ALA A 592 28.76 -24.74 8.50
N LEU A 593 28.42 -24.12 7.35
CA LEU A 593 27.50 -24.74 6.40
C LEU A 593 28.04 -26.08 5.91
N PRO A 594 27.21 -27.13 5.81
CA PRO A 594 27.62 -28.39 5.22
C PRO A 594 28.21 -28.19 3.82
N PRO A 595 29.19 -29.02 3.41
CA PRO A 595 29.71 -28.97 2.05
C PRO A 595 28.60 -29.28 1.04
N VAL A 596 28.68 -28.67 -0.15
CA VAL A 596 27.77 -29.00 -1.23
C VAL A 596 27.96 -30.48 -1.56
N ARG A 597 26.90 -31.29 -1.45
CA ARG A 597 26.95 -32.67 -1.91
C ARG A 597 27.17 -32.66 -3.43
N GLY A 598 28.30 -33.15 -3.84
CA GLY A 598 28.58 -33.41 -5.25
C GLY A 598 27.50 -34.30 -5.87
N LYS A 599 27.16 -34.04 -7.14
CA LYS A 599 26.31 -34.91 -7.96
C LYS A 599 26.98 -36.25 -8.14
#